data_9f44f68750ea8cba0f9c48ceb3654bdf
#
_entry.id   9f44f68750ea8cba0f9c48ceb3654bdf
#
_cell.length_a   1.000
_cell.length_b   1.000
_cell.length_c   1.000
_cell.angle_alpha   90.00
_cell.angle_beta   90.00
_cell.angle_gamma   90.00
#
_symmetry.space_group_name_H-M   'P 1'
#
loop_
_entity.id
_entity.type
_entity.pdbx_description
1 polymer ?
#
loop_
_entity_poly.entity_id
_entity_poly.type
_entity_poly.pdbx_seq_one_letter_code
_entity_poly.pdbx_strand_id
1 'polypeptide(L)'
;MQMSNDDNCELFWGARCGKTARRVLIGAGSTRVKPRLPSTNHNVNQSKLVQILSETIKDGRVISLIHKFLRAGIMAGGMFEESRKGVPQGGPLSPLLGNIMLNECDRELERRGHRFVRYADDMMIFCKSRKAAQRTLEHMLPYIQKKLFLKVNQEKTQTAYIGKVKYLGYGFYVYRREGRLKVHPESIGKLKEKIRKVTGRSNGMGIEERKARLNQVTRGWVNYFKLADMKSLLIEMDKWTRSRIRMVTWKRWKRVRTRFENLKRAGLKEEMAWMWANTRKGYWRTAHSPILTKVLSNKRFKHVGYFSFMECYSAK
;
A
#
# COMPACT_ATOMS: atom_id res chain seq x y z
N MET A 1 -19.30 21.08 -40.10
CA MET A 1 -19.46 19.71 -39.61
C MET A 1 -18.83 19.67 -38.21
N GLN A 2 -19.63 20.00 -37.19
CA GLN A 2 -19.20 20.12 -35.79
C GLN A 2 -19.25 18.73 -35.17
N MET A 3 -18.11 18.20 -34.77
CA MET A 3 -18.06 17.00 -33.94
C MET A 3 -18.35 17.40 -32.48
N SER A 4 -19.46 16.94 -31.96
CA SER A 4 -19.85 17.05 -30.57
C SER A 4 -19.00 16.11 -29.71
N ASN A 5 -18.15 16.70 -28.87
CA ASN A 5 -17.40 15.99 -27.83
C ASN A 5 -18.29 15.79 -26.59
N ASP A 6 -19.21 14.88 -26.63
CA ASP A 6 -19.95 14.37 -25.47
C ASP A 6 -19.55 12.94 -25.17
N ASP A 7 -18.28 12.73 -24.83
CA ASP A 7 -17.82 11.47 -24.23
C ASP A 7 -17.90 11.58 -22.70
N ASN A 8 -19.11 11.49 -22.16
CA ASN A 8 -19.38 11.21 -20.75
C ASN A 8 -18.98 9.77 -20.42
N CYS A 9 -17.71 9.54 -20.18
CA CYS A 9 -17.21 8.25 -19.74
C CYS A 9 -17.48 8.09 -18.23
N GLU A 10 -18.66 7.59 -17.87
CA GLU A 10 -18.96 7.15 -16.50
C GLU A 10 -18.31 5.80 -16.24
N LEU A 11 -17.35 5.78 -15.31
CA LEU A 11 -16.60 4.57 -14.95
C LEU A 11 -17.17 3.97 -13.67
N PHE A 12 -17.72 2.76 -13.78
CA PHE A 12 -18.21 2.00 -12.65
C PHE A 12 -17.12 1.11 -12.07
N TRP A 13 -16.88 1.23 -10.78
CA TRP A 13 -16.03 0.32 -10.04
C TRP A 13 -16.87 -0.48 -9.04
N GLY A 14 -16.92 -1.80 -9.24
CA GLY A 14 -17.58 -2.72 -8.32
C GLY A 14 -16.55 -3.48 -7.49
N ALA A 15 -16.37 -3.09 -6.23
CA ALA A 15 -15.70 -3.96 -5.27
C ALA A 15 -16.72 -4.99 -4.77
N ARG A 16 -16.51 -6.27 -5.06
CA ARG A 16 -17.22 -7.35 -4.36
C ARG A 16 -16.64 -7.47 -2.94
N CYS A 17 -17.15 -6.68 -2.04
CA CYS A 17 -17.06 -6.93 -0.62
C CYS A 17 -18.48 -6.92 -0.07
N GLY A 18 -18.82 -7.91 0.76
CA GLY A 18 -20.18 -8.32 1.11
C GLY A 18 -21.18 -7.19 1.42
N LYS A 19 -22.37 -7.39 0.93
CA LYS A 19 -23.71 -6.80 1.19
C LYS A 19 -23.93 -5.29 1.32
N THR A 20 -22.91 -4.40 1.24
CA THR A 20 -23.10 -2.93 1.20
C THR A 20 -22.06 -2.23 0.32
N ALA A 21 -21.85 -2.69 -0.89
CA ALA A 21 -20.98 -1.97 -1.84
C ALA A 21 -21.77 -0.81 -2.48
N ARG A 22 -21.58 0.41 -1.99
CA ARG A 22 -21.99 1.61 -2.73
C ARG A 22 -21.13 1.69 -4.00
N ARG A 23 -21.80 1.74 -5.15
CA ARG A 23 -21.14 1.93 -6.46
C ARG A 23 -20.37 3.25 -6.45
N VAL A 24 -19.07 3.20 -6.60
CA VAL A 24 -18.25 4.40 -6.81
C VAL A 24 -18.14 4.62 -8.31
N LEU A 25 -18.77 5.69 -8.81
CA LEU A 25 -18.63 6.14 -10.19
C LEU A 25 -17.37 7.01 -10.30
N ILE A 26 -16.44 6.61 -11.15
CA ILE A 26 -15.25 7.40 -11.46
C ILE A 26 -15.49 8.03 -12.83
N GLY A 27 -15.76 9.34 -12.87
CA GLY A 27 -15.87 10.09 -14.13
C GLY A 27 -14.50 10.28 -14.79
N ALA A 28 -14.47 10.30 -16.13
CA ALA A 28 -13.28 10.67 -16.90
C ALA A 28 -12.96 12.15 -16.63
N GLY A 29 -11.93 12.42 -15.84
CA GLY A 29 -11.57 13.78 -15.40
C GLY A 29 -11.44 13.89 -13.88
N SER A 30 -11.42 12.78 -13.18
CA SER A 30 -11.29 12.75 -11.73
C SER A 30 -9.99 13.40 -11.26
N THR A 31 -10.12 14.43 -10.47
CA THR A 31 -9.03 15.16 -9.86
C THR A 31 -8.96 14.80 -8.38
N ARG A 32 -7.76 14.52 -7.90
CA ARG A 32 -7.47 14.19 -6.51
C ARG A 32 -7.28 15.47 -5.71
N VAL A 33 -8.09 15.66 -4.69
CA VAL A 33 -7.69 16.43 -3.52
C VAL A 33 -7.15 15.41 -2.53
N LYS A 34 -5.86 15.46 -2.22
CA LYS A 34 -5.27 14.80 -1.04
C LYS A 34 -5.01 15.88 0.01
N PRO A 35 -5.95 16.17 0.87
CA PRO A 35 -5.56 16.72 2.14
C PRO A 35 -4.95 15.53 2.92
N ARG A 36 -3.65 15.35 2.88
CA ARG A 36 -3.00 14.62 3.95
C ARG A 36 -2.96 15.58 5.11
N LEU A 37 -3.93 15.44 5.97
CA LEU A 37 -3.90 16.06 7.28
C LEU A 37 -2.57 15.66 7.92
N PRO A 38 -1.78 16.57 8.49
CA PRO A 38 -0.66 16.17 9.34
C PRO A 38 -1.25 15.19 10.34
N SER A 39 -0.49 14.18 10.70
CA SER A 39 -0.94 13.14 11.63
C SER A 39 -1.89 13.81 12.63
N THR A 40 -3.16 13.46 12.59
CA THR A 40 -4.31 14.16 13.20
C THR A 40 -4.12 14.46 14.68
N ASN A 41 -3.05 13.91 15.25
CA ASN A 41 -2.77 13.92 16.66
C ASN A 41 -2.24 15.26 17.21
N HIS A 42 -1.49 16.04 16.42
CA HIS A 42 -0.84 17.26 16.96
C HIS A 42 -1.61 18.56 16.80
N ASN A 43 -2.66 18.63 15.99
CA ASN A 43 -3.30 19.88 15.63
C ASN A 43 -4.82 19.91 15.80
N VAL A 44 -5.40 18.90 16.43
CA VAL A 44 -6.84 18.89 16.71
C VAL A 44 -7.17 19.95 17.77
N ASN A 45 -8.14 20.83 17.49
CA ASN A 45 -8.69 21.73 18.47
C ASN A 45 -9.58 20.94 19.43
N GLN A 46 -9.11 20.75 20.67
CA GLN A 46 -9.80 19.95 21.69
C GLN A 46 -11.20 20.50 22.01
N SER A 47 -11.35 21.82 22.10
CA SER A 47 -12.65 22.45 22.36
C SER A 47 -13.65 22.18 21.23
N LYS A 48 -13.22 22.25 19.98
CA LYS A 48 -14.08 21.92 18.83
C LYS A 48 -14.47 20.44 18.82
N LEU A 49 -13.53 19.56 19.13
CA LEU A 49 -13.80 18.12 19.24
C LEU A 49 -14.81 17.81 20.33
N VAL A 50 -14.65 18.42 21.51
CA VAL A 50 -15.60 18.27 22.64
C VAL A 50 -16.97 18.80 22.27
N GLN A 51 -17.05 19.94 21.56
CA GLN A 51 -18.31 20.47 21.04
C GLN A 51 -19.02 19.45 20.15
N ILE A 52 -18.32 18.88 19.15
CA ILE A 52 -18.88 17.87 18.23
C ILE A 52 -19.37 16.64 19.00
N LEU A 53 -18.60 16.18 19.99
CA LEU A 53 -18.98 15.05 20.83
C LEU A 53 -20.24 15.34 21.64
N SER A 54 -20.37 16.54 22.20
CA SER A 54 -21.52 16.97 23.02
C SER A 54 -22.82 17.09 22.22
N GLU A 55 -22.75 17.22 20.89
CA GLU A 55 -23.93 17.18 20.04
C GLU A 55 -24.62 15.80 20.09
N THR A 56 -23.85 14.72 20.23
CA THR A 56 -24.33 13.33 20.23
C THR A 56 -24.36 12.72 21.63
N ILE A 57 -23.32 12.93 22.43
CA ILE A 57 -23.19 12.38 23.80
C ILE A 57 -23.73 13.39 24.78
N LYS A 58 -24.86 13.04 25.45
CA LYS A 58 -25.51 13.93 26.42
C LYS A 58 -25.05 13.69 27.87
N ASP A 59 -24.27 12.62 28.09
CA ASP A 59 -23.71 12.33 29.42
C ASP A 59 -22.48 13.19 29.69
N GLY A 60 -22.63 14.13 30.61
CA GLY A 60 -21.56 15.04 31.01
C GLY A 60 -20.35 14.33 31.65
N ARG A 61 -20.56 13.16 32.30
CA ARG A 61 -19.47 12.38 32.90
C ARG A 61 -18.56 11.81 31.82
N VAL A 62 -19.14 11.27 30.74
CA VAL A 62 -18.37 10.76 29.57
C VAL A 62 -17.59 11.89 28.92
N ILE A 63 -18.23 13.04 28.67
CA ILE A 63 -17.56 14.22 28.10
C ILE A 63 -16.40 14.70 28.98
N SER A 64 -16.61 14.74 30.30
CA SER A 64 -15.56 15.12 31.25
C SER A 64 -14.36 14.16 31.20
N LEU A 65 -14.61 12.85 31.14
CA LEU A 65 -13.54 11.85 31.01
C LEU A 65 -12.75 12.01 29.71
N ILE A 66 -13.43 12.23 28.59
CA ILE A 66 -12.75 12.49 27.31
C ILE A 66 -11.92 13.77 27.39
N HIS A 67 -12.43 14.81 28.00
CA HIS A 67 -11.70 16.06 28.18
C HIS A 67 -10.44 15.87 29.05
N LYS A 68 -10.56 15.11 30.15
CA LYS A 68 -9.41 14.73 31.00
C LYS A 68 -8.37 13.92 30.22
N PHE A 69 -8.83 12.96 29.39
CA PHE A 69 -7.94 12.18 28.50
C PHE A 69 -7.19 13.08 27.51
N LEU A 70 -7.86 14.06 26.91
CA LEU A 70 -7.25 14.99 25.96
C LEU A 70 -6.18 15.88 26.62
N ARG A 71 -6.38 16.24 27.91
CA ARG A 71 -5.47 17.08 28.70
C ARG A 71 -4.41 16.31 29.46
N ALA A 72 -4.46 14.99 29.49
CA ALA A 72 -3.58 14.15 30.32
C ALA A 72 -2.08 14.29 30.05
N GLY A 73 -1.68 15.02 28.99
CA GLY A 73 -0.26 15.20 28.64
C GLY A 73 0.40 13.95 28.09
N ILE A 74 1.69 14.07 27.80
CA ILE A 74 2.52 12.98 27.25
C ILE A 74 3.83 12.94 28.03
N MET A 75 4.27 11.74 28.43
CA MET A 75 5.63 11.52 28.92
C MET A 75 6.56 11.29 27.73
N ALA A 76 7.43 12.26 27.42
CA ALA A 76 8.42 12.16 26.36
C ALA A 76 9.83 12.28 26.98
N GLY A 77 10.67 11.25 26.78
CA GLY A 77 12.04 11.27 27.28
C GLY A 77 12.20 11.44 28.81
N GLY A 78 11.19 11.04 29.59
CA GLY A 78 11.18 11.20 31.04
C GLY A 78 10.68 12.56 31.55
N MET A 79 10.31 13.48 30.64
CA MET A 79 9.69 14.76 30.97
C MET A 79 8.20 14.75 30.63
N PHE A 80 7.41 15.40 31.47
CA PHE A 80 5.98 15.57 31.25
C PHE A 80 5.73 16.81 30.39
N GLU A 81 5.08 16.60 29.25
CA GLU A 81 4.59 17.68 28.38
C GLU A 81 3.09 17.81 28.46
N GLU A 82 2.58 18.97 28.85
CA GLU A 82 1.16 19.25 28.90
C GLU A 82 0.56 19.32 27.48
N SER A 83 -0.50 18.54 27.23
CA SER A 83 -1.18 18.52 25.94
C SER A 83 -2.31 19.54 25.89
N ARG A 84 -2.03 20.76 25.42
CA ARG A 84 -3.05 21.82 25.20
C ARG A 84 -3.70 21.76 23.83
N LYS A 85 -3.12 21.04 22.88
CA LYS A 85 -3.59 20.86 21.49
C LYS A 85 -3.34 19.43 21.04
N GLY A 86 -4.21 18.96 20.14
CA GLY A 86 -4.05 17.62 19.58
C GLY A 86 -4.71 16.52 20.40
N VAL A 87 -4.43 15.29 20.00
CA VAL A 87 -4.87 14.06 20.65
C VAL A 87 -3.63 13.26 20.99
N PRO A 88 -3.49 12.67 22.20
CA PRO A 88 -2.29 11.92 22.59
C PRO A 88 -1.90 10.85 21.57
N GLN A 89 -0.65 10.90 21.06
CA GLN A 89 -0.16 9.92 20.09
C GLN A 89 -0.04 8.54 20.75
N GLY A 90 -0.58 7.49 20.06
CA GLY A 90 -0.55 6.11 20.59
C GLY A 90 -1.64 5.79 21.59
N GLY A 91 -2.45 6.75 21.99
CA GLY A 91 -3.61 6.48 22.87
C GLY A 91 -4.71 5.69 22.14
N PRO A 92 -5.43 4.78 22.83
CA PRO A 92 -6.45 3.93 22.23
C PRO A 92 -7.64 4.70 21.63
N LEU A 93 -7.98 5.86 22.18
CA LEU A 93 -9.07 6.73 21.71
C LEU A 93 -8.66 7.64 20.53
N SER A 94 -7.39 7.87 20.33
CA SER A 94 -6.90 8.85 19.34
C SER A 94 -7.37 8.61 17.91
N PRO A 95 -7.36 7.37 17.37
CA PRO A 95 -7.90 7.11 16.04
C PRO A 95 -9.40 7.34 15.94
N LEU A 96 -10.16 7.03 17.00
CA LEU A 96 -11.60 7.23 17.06
C LEU A 96 -11.93 8.74 17.07
N LEU A 97 -11.30 9.50 17.95
CA LEU A 97 -11.51 10.94 18.07
C LEU A 97 -11.12 11.69 16.79
N GLY A 98 -10.01 11.28 16.13
CA GLY A 98 -9.62 11.78 14.82
C GLY A 98 -10.66 11.50 13.73
N ASN A 99 -11.25 10.31 13.73
CA ASN A 99 -12.31 9.96 12.77
C ASN A 99 -13.60 10.71 13.03
N ILE A 100 -13.99 10.96 14.30
CA ILE A 100 -15.15 11.78 14.65
C ILE A 100 -14.97 13.22 14.13
N MET A 101 -13.81 13.81 14.34
CA MET A 101 -13.50 15.14 13.83
C MET A 101 -13.58 15.22 12.29
N LEU A 102 -13.04 14.21 11.60
CA LEU A 102 -13.06 14.14 10.14
C LEU A 102 -14.43 13.79 9.55
N ASN A 103 -15.33 13.18 10.35
CA ASN A 103 -16.69 12.89 9.93
C ASN A 103 -17.47 14.16 9.58
N GLU A 104 -17.15 15.30 10.19
CA GLU A 104 -17.73 16.59 9.82
C GLU A 104 -17.34 17.00 8.39
N CYS A 105 -16.12 16.64 7.97
CA CYS A 105 -15.68 16.84 6.59
C CYS A 105 -16.44 15.90 5.63
N ASP A 106 -16.68 14.64 6.04
CA ASP A 106 -17.44 13.66 5.27
C ASP A 106 -18.88 14.15 5.07
N ARG A 107 -19.55 14.60 6.14
CA ARG A 107 -20.92 15.17 6.10
C ARG A 107 -21.02 16.38 5.18
N GLU A 108 -20.03 17.29 5.21
CA GLU A 108 -20.02 18.45 4.33
C GLU A 108 -19.85 18.06 2.85
N LEU A 109 -19.01 17.06 2.55
CA LEU A 109 -18.86 16.53 1.20
C LEU A 109 -20.15 15.84 0.70
N GLU A 110 -20.80 15.06 1.56
CA GLU A 110 -22.09 14.42 1.26
C GLU A 110 -23.18 15.48 1.02
N ARG A 111 -23.27 16.51 1.87
CA ARG A 111 -24.20 17.62 1.72
C ARG A 111 -24.05 18.35 0.38
N ARG A 112 -22.81 18.48 -0.09
CA ARG A 112 -22.48 19.08 -1.41
C ARG A 112 -22.64 18.11 -2.58
N GLY A 113 -23.02 16.87 -2.34
CA GLY A 113 -23.18 15.84 -3.39
C GLY A 113 -21.88 15.34 -3.99
N HIS A 114 -20.75 15.54 -3.31
CA HIS A 114 -19.45 15.03 -3.77
C HIS A 114 -19.31 13.53 -3.52
N ARG A 115 -18.74 12.84 -4.48
CA ARG A 115 -18.29 11.45 -4.29
C ARG A 115 -16.87 11.46 -3.78
N PHE A 116 -16.62 10.75 -2.70
CA PHE A 116 -15.29 10.70 -2.08
C PHE A 116 -15.04 9.34 -1.44
N VAL A 117 -13.78 9.08 -1.15
CA VAL A 117 -13.32 7.95 -0.34
C VAL A 117 -12.33 8.47 0.66
N ARG A 118 -12.52 8.15 1.93
CA ARG A 118 -11.59 8.48 3.01
C ARG A 118 -11.13 7.23 3.76
N TYR A 119 -9.86 7.17 4.06
CA TYR A 119 -9.25 6.21 4.95
C TYR A 119 -8.35 6.96 5.93
N ALA A 120 -8.78 7.07 7.17
CA ALA A 120 -8.18 7.92 8.20
C ALA A 120 -8.01 9.37 7.67
N ASP A 121 -6.77 9.84 7.58
CA ASP A 121 -6.41 11.17 7.07
C ASP A 121 -6.21 11.24 5.53
N ASP A 122 -6.14 10.10 4.86
CA ASP A 122 -6.05 10.04 3.39
C ASP A 122 -7.46 10.13 2.77
N MET A 123 -7.75 11.24 2.05
CA MET A 123 -9.03 11.47 1.38
C MET A 123 -8.85 11.61 -0.11
N MET A 124 -9.82 11.15 -0.90
CA MET A 124 -9.88 11.33 -2.34
C MET A 124 -11.30 11.74 -2.75
N ILE A 125 -11.42 12.91 -3.38
CA ILE A 125 -12.70 13.46 -3.87
C ILE A 125 -12.71 13.33 -5.38
N PHE A 126 -13.83 12.87 -5.94
CA PHE A 126 -13.99 12.65 -7.38
C PHE A 126 -14.78 13.79 -8.00
N CYS A 127 -14.24 14.38 -9.06
CA CYS A 127 -14.87 15.47 -9.81
C CYS A 127 -14.87 15.15 -11.30
N LYS A 128 -15.91 15.61 -12.02
CA LYS A 128 -16.07 15.38 -13.47
C LYS A 128 -15.04 16.13 -14.33
N SER A 129 -14.50 17.25 -13.86
CA SER A 129 -13.53 18.07 -14.60
C SER A 129 -12.46 18.65 -13.70
N ARG A 130 -11.33 19.08 -14.29
CA ARG A 130 -10.25 19.76 -13.58
C ARG A 130 -10.74 21.08 -12.94
N LYS A 131 -11.56 21.85 -13.65
CA LYS A 131 -12.14 23.11 -13.11
C LYS A 131 -13.05 22.83 -11.90
N ALA A 132 -13.88 21.78 -11.96
CA ALA A 132 -14.72 21.40 -10.83
C ALA A 132 -13.88 20.95 -9.61
N ALA A 133 -12.82 20.19 -9.84
CA ALA A 133 -11.93 19.75 -8.79
C ALA A 133 -11.18 20.92 -8.13
N GLN A 134 -10.72 21.88 -8.92
CA GLN A 134 -10.07 23.07 -8.40
C GLN A 134 -11.04 23.89 -7.52
N ARG A 135 -12.26 24.11 -7.98
CA ARG A 135 -13.31 24.81 -7.17
C ARG A 135 -13.63 24.03 -5.89
N THR A 136 -13.75 22.71 -5.97
CA THR A 136 -13.99 21.88 -4.77
C THR A 136 -12.86 22.05 -3.76
N LEU A 137 -11.61 22.07 -4.23
CA LEU A 137 -10.43 22.28 -3.38
C LEU A 137 -10.48 23.66 -2.70
N GLU A 138 -10.73 24.70 -3.47
CA GLU A 138 -10.84 26.11 -3.00
C GLU A 138 -11.93 26.30 -1.94
N HIS A 139 -13.01 25.54 -2.01
CA HIS A 139 -14.08 25.57 -1.02
C HIS A 139 -13.81 24.67 0.21
N MET A 140 -13.21 23.51 -0.01
CA MET A 140 -12.98 22.56 1.10
C MET A 140 -11.79 22.94 1.97
N LEU A 141 -10.75 23.58 1.43
CA LEU A 141 -9.61 24.03 2.22
C LEU A 141 -10.01 25.04 3.33
N PRO A 142 -10.75 26.12 3.03
CA PRO A 142 -11.22 27.05 4.07
C PRO A 142 -12.16 26.36 5.09
N TYR A 143 -13.00 25.44 4.65
CA TYR A 143 -13.87 24.68 5.55
C TYR A 143 -13.04 23.88 6.57
N ILE A 144 -12.06 23.12 6.10
CA ILE A 144 -11.20 22.30 6.97
C ILE A 144 -10.36 23.20 7.91
N GLN A 145 -9.82 24.31 7.40
CA GLN A 145 -8.94 25.19 8.18
C GLN A 145 -9.71 26.08 9.14
N LYS A 146 -10.81 26.72 8.71
CA LYS A 146 -11.53 27.73 9.50
C LYS A 146 -12.64 27.13 10.37
N LYS A 147 -13.34 26.09 9.90
CA LYS A 147 -14.43 25.46 10.69
C LYS A 147 -13.96 24.28 11.56
N LEU A 148 -13.02 23.47 11.05
CA LEU A 148 -12.51 22.32 11.79
C LEU A 148 -11.17 22.61 12.47
N PHE A 149 -10.57 23.78 12.22
CA PHE A 149 -9.25 24.17 12.76
C PHE A 149 -8.14 23.16 12.48
N LEU A 150 -8.26 22.42 11.37
CA LEU A 150 -7.29 21.41 10.98
C LEU A 150 -6.31 22.01 9.96
N LYS A 151 -5.02 21.74 10.13
CA LYS A 151 -4.00 22.10 9.14
C LYS A 151 -4.05 21.14 7.97
N VAL A 152 -4.00 21.65 6.76
CA VAL A 152 -3.92 20.85 5.53
C VAL A 152 -2.50 20.90 4.99
N ASN A 153 -1.92 19.76 4.65
CA ASN A 153 -0.62 19.72 4.02
C ASN A 153 -0.75 20.11 2.55
N GLN A 154 -0.41 21.35 2.23
CA GLN A 154 -0.53 21.92 0.88
C GLN A 154 0.38 21.21 -0.14
N GLU A 155 1.59 20.81 0.25
CA GLU A 155 2.54 20.11 -0.65
C GLU A 155 2.00 18.76 -1.15
N LYS A 156 1.19 18.10 -0.33
CA LYS A 156 0.59 16.79 -0.65
C LYS A 156 -0.83 16.89 -1.19
N THR A 157 -1.44 18.08 -1.10
CA THR A 157 -2.77 18.36 -1.62
C THR A 157 -2.65 18.76 -3.08
N GLN A 158 -3.21 17.97 -3.98
CA GLN A 158 -3.10 18.23 -5.41
C GLN A 158 -4.33 17.79 -6.17
N THR A 159 -4.57 18.46 -7.29
CA THR A 159 -5.56 18.06 -8.28
C THR A 159 -4.84 17.29 -9.40
N ALA A 160 -5.25 16.07 -9.71
CA ALA A 160 -4.60 15.25 -10.72
C ALA A 160 -5.59 14.33 -11.44
N TYR A 161 -5.26 13.95 -12.68
CA TYR A 161 -6.00 12.92 -13.41
C TYR A 161 -5.89 11.57 -12.70
N ILE A 162 -7.00 10.81 -12.65
CA ILE A 162 -7.10 9.56 -11.88
C ILE A 162 -5.99 8.54 -12.20
N GLY A 163 -5.58 8.45 -13.46
CA GLY A 163 -4.52 7.53 -13.88
C GLY A 163 -3.12 7.84 -13.31
N LYS A 164 -2.90 9.06 -12.81
CA LYS A 164 -1.67 9.50 -12.14
C LYS A 164 -1.76 9.44 -10.61
N VAL A 165 -2.92 9.08 -10.08
CA VAL A 165 -3.20 9.08 -8.66
C VAL A 165 -2.71 7.79 -8.02
N LYS A 166 -2.10 7.94 -6.82
CA LYS A 166 -1.80 6.84 -5.90
C LYS A 166 -2.67 6.97 -4.66
N TYR A 167 -3.41 5.93 -4.31
CA TYR A 167 -4.22 5.87 -3.09
C TYR A 167 -4.04 4.51 -2.42
N LEU A 168 -3.64 4.52 -1.16
CA LEU A 168 -3.34 3.29 -0.39
C LEU A 168 -2.41 2.31 -1.13
N GLY A 169 -1.47 2.83 -1.92
CA GLY A 169 -0.54 2.01 -2.71
C GLY A 169 -1.08 1.50 -4.04
N TYR A 170 -2.38 1.67 -4.30
CA TYR A 170 -2.98 1.39 -5.60
C TYR A 170 -2.82 2.55 -6.57
N GLY A 171 -2.82 2.26 -7.84
CA GLY A 171 -3.04 3.19 -8.94
C GLY A 171 -4.33 2.80 -9.67
N PHE A 172 -4.75 3.66 -10.59
CA PHE A 172 -6.00 3.48 -11.33
C PHE A 172 -5.70 3.48 -12.82
N TYR A 173 -6.56 2.81 -13.60
CA TYR A 173 -6.54 2.88 -15.06
C TYR A 173 -7.94 2.58 -15.60
N VAL A 174 -8.15 2.96 -16.85
CA VAL A 174 -9.42 2.74 -17.56
C VAL A 174 -9.22 1.65 -18.59
N TYR A 175 -10.10 0.67 -18.61
CA TYR A 175 -10.14 -0.37 -19.63
C TYR A 175 -11.60 -0.64 -20.04
N ARG A 176 -11.90 -0.53 -21.31
CA ARG A 176 -13.27 -0.70 -21.87
C ARG A 176 -14.33 0.11 -21.12
N ARG A 177 -14.03 1.39 -20.85
CA ARG A 177 -14.88 2.32 -20.07
C ARG A 177 -15.10 1.95 -18.59
N GLU A 178 -14.38 0.94 -18.08
CA GLU A 178 -14.41 0.56 -16.68
C GLU A 178 -13.17 1.06 -15.96
N GLY A 179 -13.35 1.60 -14.75
CA GLY A 179 -12.25 1.93 -13.85
C GLY A 179 -11.72 0.68 -13.16
N ARG A 180 -10.43 0.44 -13.30
CA ARG A 180 -9.75 -0.72 -12.71
C ARG A 180 -8.60 -0.32 -11.82
N LEU A 181 -8.27 -1.18 -10.88
CA LEU A 181 -7.16 -1.01 -9.98
C LEU A 181 -5.90 -1.71 -10.51
N LYS A 182 -4.79 -1.03 -10.42
CA LYS A 182 -3.45 -1.61 -10.59
C LYS A 182 -2.59 -1.33 -9.36
N VAL A 183 -1.51 -2.05 -9.20
CA VAL A 183 -0.53 -1.71 -8.17
C VAL A 183 0.29 -0.51 -8.63
N HIS A 184 0.46 0.48 -7.75
CA HIS A 184 1.26 1.66 -8.06
C HIS A 184 2.77 1.29 -8.15
N PRO A 185 3.54 1.86 -9.11
CA PRO A 185 4.96 1.53 -9.31
C PRO A 185 5.83 1.65 -8.04
N GLU A 186 5.59 2.66 -7.20
CA GLU A 186 6.30 2.79 -5.93
C GLU A 186 6.06 1.61 -4.98
N SER A 187 4.84 1.04 -4.98
CA SER A 187 4.52 -0.12 -4.15
C SER A 187 5.24 -1.38 -4.63
N ILE A 188 5.45 -1.50 -5.94
CA ILE A 188 6.28 -2.53 -6.57
C ILE A 188 7.75 -2.31 -6.19
N GLY A 189 8.24 -1.07 -6.25
CA GLY A 189 9.58 -0.70 -5.81
C GLY A 189 9.86 -1.12 -4.37
N LYS A 190 8.96 -0.77 -3.44
CA LYS A 190 9.04 -1.16 -2.02
C LYS A 190 9.04 -2.68 -1.82
N LEU A 191 8.26 -3.43 -2.61
CA LEU A 191 8.30 -4.89 -2.58
C LEU A 191 9.67 -5.42 -3.04
N LYS A 192 10.16 -4.93 -4.19
CA LYS A 192 11.49 -5.31 -4.71
C LYS A 192 12.61 -5.02 -3.68
N GLU A 193 12.54 -3.92 -2.96
CA GLU A 193 13.48 -3.60 -1.88
C GLU A 193 13.40 -4.58 -0.71
N LYS A 194 12.20 -4.91 -0.23
CA LYS A 194 12.01 -5.91 0.83
C LYS A 194 12.60 -7.27 0.41
N ILE A 195 12.31 -7.72 -0.81
CA ILE A 195 12.86 -8.97 -1.34
C ILE A 195 14.39 -8.89 -1.47
N ARG A 196 14.95 -7.74 -1.93
CA ARG A 196 16.41 -7.54 -1.99
C ARG A 196 17.05 -7.68 -0.62
N LYS A 197 16.46 -7.08 0.42
CA LYS A 197 16.96 -7.19 1.81
C LYS A 197 16.98 -8.65 2.27
N VAL A 198 15.88 -9.39 2.09
CA VAL A 198 15.78 -10.81 2.49
C VAL A 198 16.71 -11.69 1.66
N THR A 199 16.86 -11.41 0.36
CA THR A 199 17.74 -12.16 -0.55
C THR A 199 19.14 -11.54 -0.71
N GLY A 200 19.57 -10.76 0.27
CA GLY A 200 20.93 -10.24 0.35
C GLY A 200 21.96 -11.35 0.46
N ARG A 201 23.08 -11.20 -0.27
CA ARG A 201 24.14 -12.21 -0.29
C ARG A 201 24.99 -12.27 0.98
N SER A 202 24.96 -11.21 1.78
CA SER A 202 25.84 -11.02 2.94
C SER A 202 25.06 -10.67 4.22
N ASN A 203 23.78 -11.04 4.29
CA ASN A 203 22.91 -10.70 5.43
C ASN A 203 22.91 -11.78 6.55
N GLY A 204 23.78 -12.80 6.46
CA GLY A 204 23.89 -13.84 7.49
C GLY A 204 22.70 -14.80 7.62
N MET A 205 21.60 -14.52 6.92
CA MET A 205 20.33 -15.24 7.08
C MET A 205 20.38 -16.69 6.63
N GLY A 206 19.89 -17.61 7.46
CA GLY A 206 19.72 -19.03 7.14
C GLY A 206 18.71 -19.28 6.02
N ILE A 207 18.66 -20.51 5.49
CA ILE A 207 17.71 -20.86 4.41
C ILE A 207 16.28 -20.84 4.91
N GLU A 208 16.01 -21.49 6.04
CA GLU A 208 14.67 -21.62 6.59
C GLU A 208 14.09 -20.25 7.00
N GLU A 209 14.89 -19.44 7.67
CA GLU A 209 14.50 -18.07 8.02
C GLU A 209 14.21 -17.24 6.77
N ARG A 210 15.08 -17.32 5.76
CA ARG A 210 14.89 -16.62 4.48
C ARG A 210 13.60 -17.05 3.78
N LYS A 211 13.33 -18.36 3.76
CA LYS A 211 12.10 -18.93 3.20
C LYS A 211 10.86 -18.39 3.95
N ALA A 212 10.88 -18.47 5.28
CA ALA A 212 9.78 -17.99 6.11
C ALA A 212 9.50 -16.51 5.87
N ARG A 213 10.54 -15.67 5.87
CA ARG A 213 10.40 -14.22 5.60
C ARG A 213 9.93 -13.93 4.18
N LEU A 214 10.43 -14.64 3.17
CA LEU A 214 9.94 -14.48 1.78
C LEU A 214 8.47 -14.86 1.66
N ASN A 215 8.07 -15.98 2.27
CA ASN A 215 6.69 -16.44 2.25
C ASN A 215 5.75 -15.44 2.97
N GLN A 216 6.19 -14.90 4.10
CA GLN A 216 5.44 -13.85 4.81
C GLN A 216 5.27 -12.59 3.95
N VAL A 217 6.35 -12.11 3.33
CA VAL A 217 6.31 -10.94 2.44
C VAL A 217 5.41 -11.20 1.23
N THR A 218 5.53 -12.36 0.59
CA THR A 218 4.74 -12.74 -0.59
C THR A 218 3.25 -12.78 -0.24
N ARG A 219 2.87 -13.53 0.79
CA ARG A 219 1.47 -13.67 1.22
C ARG A 219 0.87 -12.33 1.65
N GLY A 220 1.56 -11.60 2.51
CA GLY A 220 1.06 -10.32 3.03
C GLY A 220 0.87 -9.29 1.92
N TRP A 221 1.81 -9.21 0.97
CA TRP A 221 1.72 -8.26 -0.14
C TRP A 221 0.61 -8.63 -1.14
N VAL A 222 0.49 -9.91 -1.52
CA VAL A 222 -0.57 -10.37 -2.42
C VAL A 222 -1.95 -10.17 -1.80
N ASN A 223 -2.12 -10.49 -0.53
CA ASN A 223 -3.39 -10.30 0.18
C ASN A 223 -3.79 -8.82 0.24
N TYR A 224 -2.82 -7.92 0.48
CA TYR A 224 -3.09 -6.49 0.51
C TYR A 224 -3.53 -5.94 -0.86
N PHE A 225 -2.86 -6.36 -1.93
CA PHE A 225 -3.13 -5.88 -3.29
C PHE A 225 -4.09 -6.78 -4.09
N LYS A 226 -4.83 -7.66 -3.42
CA LYS A 226 -5.70 -8.67 -4.06
C LYS A 226 -6.74 -8.09 -5.03
N LEU A 227 -7.17 -6.84 -4.80
CA LEU A 227 -8.15 -6.16 -5.64
C LEU A 227 -7.57 -5.61 -6.96
N ALA A 228 -6.25 -5.56 -7.10
CA ALA A 228 -5.61 -5.04 -8.30
C ALA A 228 -5.52 -6.08 -9.42
N ASP A 229 -5.63 -5.61 -10.66
CA ASP A 229 -5.28 -6.40 -11.83
C ASP A 229 -3.76 -6.51 -11.92
N MET A 230 -3.19 -7.66 -11.53
CA MET A 230 -1.75 -7.81 -11.41
C MET A 230 -1.18 -9.15 -11.89
N LYS A 231 -1.94 -9.95 -12.64
CA LYS A 231 -1.49 -11.29 -13.08
C LYS A 231 -0.14 -11.28 -13.80
N SER A 232 0.04 -10.41 -14.80
CA SER A 232 1.31 -10.26 -15.53
C SER A 232 2.47 -9.81 -14.63
N LEU A 233 2.19 -8.87 -13.74
CA LEU A 233 3.14 -8.40 -12.73
C LEU A 233 3.59 -9.55 -11.81
N LEU A 234 2.67 -10.38 -11.34
CA LEU A 234 2.98 -11.48 -10.43
C LEU A 234 3.86 -12.54 -11.12
N ILE A 235 3.61 -12.83 -12.39
CA ILE A 235 4.46 -13.74 -13.18
C ILE A 235 5.89 -13.19 -13.28
N GLU A 236 6.03 -11.87 -13.53
CA GLU A 236 7.34 -11.21 -13.57
C GLU A 236 8.04 -11.26 -12.21
N MET A 237 7.31 -10.94 -11.15
CA MET A 237 7.82 -10.96 -9.78
C MET A 237 8.25 -12.35 -9.35
N ASP A 238 7.51 -13.39 -9.73
CA ASP A 238 7.90 -14.79 -9.48
C ASP A 238 9.20 -15.15 -10.20
N LYS A 239 9.34 -14.80 -11.48
CA LYS A 239 10.58 -15.05 -12.25
C LYS A 239 11.77 -14.35 -11.59
N TRP A 240 11.61 -13.07 -11.26
CA TRP A 240 12.65 -12.27 -10.64
C TRP A 240 13.03 -12.78 -9.24
N THR A 241 12.06 -13.11 -8.39
CA THR A 241 12.30 -13.63 -7.04
C THR A 241 13.01 -14.98 -7.07
N ARG A 242 12.63 -15.87 -7.98
CA ARG A 242 13.32 -17.16 -8.16
C ARG A 242 14.77 -16.97 -8.59
N SER A 243 15.05 -16.03 -9.47
CA SER A 243 16.44 -15.67 -9.83
C SER A 243 17.23 -15.15 -8.62
N ARG A 244 16.60 -14.39 -7.74
CA ARG A 244 17.21 -13.93 -6.48
C ARG A 244 17.52 -15.12 -5.55
N ILE A 245 16.60 -16.07 -5.41
CA ILE A 245 16.80 -17.26 -4.59
C ILE A 245 17.93 -18.13 -5.18
N ARG A 246 17.94 -18.35 -6.51
CA ARG A 246 19.04 -19.08 -7.19
C ARG A 246 20.40 -18.43 -6.93
N MET A 247 20.47 -17.10 -7.01
CA MET A 247 21.70 -16.35 -6.76
C MET A 247 22.24 -16.59 -5.34
N VAL A 248 21.36 -16.57 -4.34
CA VAL A 248 21.76 -16.78 -2.94
C VAL A 248 22.15 -18.24 -2.71
N THR A 249 21.40 -19.18 -3.27
CA THR A 249 21.71 -20.62 -3.20
C THR A 249 23.08 -20.91 -3.84
N TRP A 250 23.33 -20.34 -5.02
CA TRP A 250 24.62 -20.48 -5.69
C TRP A 250 25.78 -19.90 -4.88
N LYS A 251 25.62 -18.74 -4.27
CA LYS A 251 26.65 -18.19 -3.36
C LYS A 251 26.92 -19.11 -2.16
N ARG A 252 25.86 -19.74 -1.62
CA ARG A 252 26.00 -20.64 -0.49
C ARG A 252 26.79 -21.90 -0.85
N TRP A 253 26.68 -22.40 -2.07
CA TRP A 253 27.53 -23.47 -2.57
C TRP A 253 28.94 -22.94 -2.87
N LYS A 254 29.63 -22.54 -1.82
CA LYS A 254 30.83 -21.73 -1.88
C LYS A 254 32.01 -22.42 -2.59
N ARG A 255 32.19 -23.73 -2.33
CA ARG A 255 33.30 -24.54 -2.87
C ARG A 255 32.85 -25.25 -4.17
N VAL A 256 33.79 -25.46 -5.10
CA VAL A 256 33.54 -26.16 -6.36
C VAL A 256 32.97 -27.55 -6.10
N ARG A 257 33.56 -28.31 -5.16
CA ARG A 257 33.07 -29.62 -4.75
C ARG A 257 31.61 -29.57 -4.31
N THR A 258 31.24 -28.63 -3.45
CA THR A 258 29.84 -28.46 -2.99
C THR A 258 28.88 -28.12 -4.14
N ARG A 259 29.32 -27.32 -5.11
CA ARG A 259 28.54 -27.03 -6.31
C ARG A 259 28.34 -28.29 -7.13
N PHE A 260 29.41 -29.02 -7.41
CA PHE A 260 29.40 -30.26 -8.15
C PHE A 260 28.43 -31.29 -7.54
N GLU A 261 28.58 -31.56 -6.24
CA GLU A 261 27.72 -32.54 -5.52
C GLU A 261 26.23 -32.12 -5.58
N ASN A 262 25.92 -30.84 -5.37
CA ASN A 262 24.54 -30.36 -5.45
C ASN A 262 23.96 -30.38 -6.87
N LEU A 263 24.77 -30.13 -7.90
CA LEU A 263 24.36 -30.26 -9.29
C LEU A 263 24.12 -31.71 -9.68
N LYS A 264 24.99 -32.63 -9.23
CA LYS A 264 24.85 -34.09 -9.44
C LYS A 264 23.59 -34.65 -8.74
N ARG A 265 23.36 -34.28 -7.46
CA ARG A 265 22.13 -34.62 -6.72
C ARG A 265 20.85 -34.07 -7.40
N ALA A 266 20.96 -33.03 -8.16
CA ALA A 266 19.84 -32.46 -8.92
C ALA A 266 19.60 -33.13 -10.27
N GLY A 267 20.35 -34.20 -10.60
CA GLY A 267 20.16 -35.01 -11.81
C GLY A 267 20.94 -34.51 -13.02
N LEU A 268 22.02 -33.73 -12.86
CA LEU A 268 22.91 -33.42 -13.98
C LEU A 268 23.91 -34.56 -14.21
N LYS A 269 24.24 -34.80 -15.48
CA LYS A 269 25.36 -35.65 -15.86
C LYS A 269 26.67 -35.14 -15.27
N GLU A 270 27.57 -36.02 -14.90
CA GLU A 270 28.80 -35.71 -14.17
C GLU A 270 29.68 -34.66 -14.87
N GLU A 271 29.92 -34.83 -16.14
CA GLU A 271 30.69 -33.86 -16.97
C GLU A 271 30.10 -32.46 -16.94
N MET A 272 28.80 -32.37 -17.13
CA MET A 272 28.08 -31.08 -17.09
C MET A 272 28.09 -30.45 -15.69
N ALA A 273 27.94 -31.27 -14.66
CA ALA A 273 28.00 -30.83 -13.28
C ALA A 273 29.37 -30.26 -12.94
N TRP A 274 30.45 -30.94 -13.38
CA TRP A 274 31.82 -30.48 -13.19
C TRP A 274 32.13 -29.19 -13.93
N MET A 275 31.75 -29.11 -15.22
CA MET A 275 31.92 -27.91 -16.03
C MET A 275 31.26 -26.67 -15.40
N TRP A 276 30.01 -26.81 -14.94
CA TRP A 276 29.26 -25.70 -14.32
C TRP A 276 29.72 -25.38 -12.90
N ALA A 277 30.18 -26.37 -12.11
CA ALA A 277 30.74 -26.12 -10.78
C ALA A 277 31.97 -25.20 -10.82
N ASN A 278 32.78 -25.31 -11.88
CA ASN A 278 33.96 -24.51 -12.11
C ASN A 278 33.69 -23.13 -12.78
N THR A 279 32.40 -22.79 -13.04
CA THR A 279 32.08 -21.51 -13.68
C THR A 279 32.59 -20.32 -12.85
N ARG A 280 33.28 -19.39 -13.53
CA ARG A 280 33.76 -18.12 -12.97
C ARG A 280 32.77 -16.95 -13.16
N LYS A 281 31.59 -17.22 -13.76
CA LYS A 281 30.56 -16.20 -13.97
C LYS A 281 30.03 -15.68 -12.63
N GLY A 282 29.75 -14.37 -12.55
CA GLY A 282 29.19 -13.75 -11.36
C GLY A 282 27.85 -14.37 -10.94
N TYR A 283 27.53 -14.32 -9.65
CA TYR A 283 26.36 -14.98 -9.02
C TYR A 283 25.03 -14.70 -9.72
N TRP A 284 24.80 -13.45 -10.10
CA TRP A 284 23.56 -13.03 -10.78
C TRP A 284 23.47 -13.62 -12.20
N ARG A 285 24.58 -13.59 -12.94
CA ARG A 285 24.64 -14.17 -14.29
C ARG A 285 24.40 -15.68 -14.26
N THR A 286 25.02 -16.37 -13.28
CA THR A 286 24.83 -17.81 -13.09
C THR A 286 23.40 -18.15 -12.67
N ALA A 287 22.74 -17.31 -11.88
CA ALA A 287 21.34 -17.49 -11.46
C ALA A 287 20.34 -17.51 -12.64
N HIS A 288 20.70 -16.90 -13.76
CA HIS A 288 19.90 -16.89 -15.00
C HIS A 288 20.34 -17.96 -16.01
N SER A 289 21.33 -18.79 -15.68
CA SER A 289 21.77 -19.84 -16.59
C SER A 289 20.68 -20.91 -16.76
N PRO A 290 20.59 -21.53 -17.96
CA PRO A 290 19.66 -22.63 -18.21
C PRO A 290 19.83 -23.78 -17.21
N ILE A 291 21.09 -24.09 -16.87
CA ILE A 291 21.41 -25.17 -15.92
C ILE A 291 20.85 -24.88 -14.54
N LEU A 292 21.08 -23.69 -13.96
CA LEU A 292 20.56 -23.37 -12.64
C LEU A 292 19.05 -23.26 -12.64
N THR A 293 18.46 -22.86 -13.76
CA THR A 293 17.01 -22.82 -13.95
C THR A 293 16.41 -24.23 -13.98
N LYS A 294 17.10 -25.19 -14.59
CA LYS A 294 16.70 -26.61 -14.61
C LYS A 294 16.87 -27.26 -13.23
N VAL A 295 18.03 -27.10 -12.61
CA VAL A 295 18.37 -27.67 -11.30
C VAL A 295 17.50 -27.12 -10.17
N LEU A 296 17.34 -25.81 -10.12
CA LEU A 296 16.47 -25.11 -9.17
C LEU A 296 15.17 -24.70 -9.90
N SER A 297 14.43 -25.72 -10.34
CA SER A 297 13.18 -25.57 -11.07
C SER A 297 12.05 -25.02 -10.18
N ASN A 298 10.97 -24.56 -10.81
CA ASN A 298 9.78 -24.11 -10.08
C ASN A 298 9.15 -25.23 -9.23
N LYS A 299 9.14 -26.47 -9.75
CA LYS A 299 8.67 -27.65 -9.01
C LYS A 299 9.46 -27.85 -7.73
N ARG A 300 10.80 -27.72 -7.80
CA ARG A 300 11.67 -27.85 -6.64
C ARG A 300 11.47 -26.74 -5.61
N PHE A 301 11.29 -25.49 -6.03
CA PHE A 301 10.97 -24.40 -5.11
C PHE A 301 9.64 -24.63 -4.39
N LYS A 302 8.64 -25.13 -5.09
CA LYS A 302 7.34 -25.49 -4.50
C LYS A 302 7.49 -26.63 -3.49
N HIS A 303 8.22 -27.68 -3.84
CA HIS A 303 8.48 -28.82 -2.95
C HIS A 303 9.22 -28.41 -1.67
N VAL A 304 10.18 -27.48 -1.77
CA VAL A 304 10.90 -26.93 -0.60
C VAL A 304 10.04 -25.94 0.20
N GLY A 305 8.85 -25.57 -0.28
CA GLY A 305 7.88 -24.72 0.42
C GLY A 305 8.04 -23.21 0.20
N TYR A 306 8.63 -22.78 -0.92
CA TYR A 306 8.58 -21.37 -1.33
C TYR A 306 7.24 -21.07 -2.00
N PHE A 307 6.57 -20.00 -1.57
CA PHE A 307 5.32 -19.55 -2.17
C PHE A 307 5.56 -18.78 -3.47
N SER A 308 4.70 -19.04 -4.45
CA SER A 308 4.59 -18.24 -5.66
C SER A 308 3.61 -17.10 -5.44
N PHE A 309 3.93 -15.90 -5.94
CA PHE A 309 3.00 -14.77 -5.93
C PHE A 309 1.71 -15.12 -6.67
N MET A 310 1.85 -15.79 -7.82
CA MET A 310 0.70 -16.17 -8.64
C MET A 310 -0.18 -17.22 -7.94
N GLU A 311 0.40 -18.20 -7.26
CA GLU A 311 -0.35 -19.21 -6.50
C GLU A 311 -1.11 -18.55 -5.33
N CYS A 312 -0.46 -17.65 -4.58
CA CYS A 312 -1.12 -16.89 -3.52
C CYS A 312 -2.29 -16.02 -4.02
N TYR A 313 -2.18 -15.51 -5.25
CA TYR A 313 -3.25 -14.70 -5.86
C TYR A 313 -4.42 -15.55 -6.36
N SER A 314 -4.13 -16.75 -6.88
CA SER A 314 -5.15 -17.67 -7.41
C SER A 314 -5.83 -18.50 -6.32
N ALA A 315 -5.23 -18.64 -5.16
CA ALA A 315 -5.84 -19.25 -3.99
C ALA A 315 -6.89 -18.30 -3.41
N LYS A 316 -8.12 -18.42 -3.96
CA LYS A 316 -9.32 -17.72 -3.49
C LYS A 316 -10.05 -18.55 -2.46
#